data_927db002d97310c4ca2b9beea71930f6
#
_entry.id   927db002d97310c4ca2b9beea71930f6
#
_cell.length_a   1.000
_cell.length_b   1.000
_cell.length_c   1.000
_cell.angle_alpha   90.00
_cell.angle_beta   90.00
_cell.angle_gamma   90.00
#
_symmetry.space_group_name_H-M   'P 1'
#
loop_
_entity.id
_entity.type
_entity.pdbx_description
1 polymer ?
#
loop_
_entity_poly.entity_id
_entity_poly.type
_entity_poly.pdbx_seq_one_letter_code
_entity_poly.pdbx_strand_id
1 'polypeptide(L)'
;KQKQKQKKKKSSKLTRVDPNLPMVLVLGDSISMGYTPVVKKGLDQKANVIHNPGNSQGTTHTLKQIDSWLKLQEWDVIHFNWGLWDMYGWEYHKENRSPEAYGKRLESLVGRLKKTGAKLIWATTTPACPANEKTMERRFKQNIRISPELERKYLEAALAVMKKHGVEVNDLHAFIKPRWNKYAIADNNVHFTKLGSKKLGEQVAKAIQSVLSSKTLEPRK
;
A
#
# COMPACT_ATOMS: atom_id res chain seq x y z
N LYS A 1 -31.68 -39.14 11.70
CA LYS A 1 -31.79 -37.75 12.17
C LYS A 1 -30.51 -37.01 11.74
N GLN A 2 -30.56 -36.33 10.58
CA GLN A 2 -29.46 -35.51 10.07
C GLN A 2 -29.53 -34.13 10.72
N LYS A 3 -28.46 -33.74 11.46
CA LYS A 3 -28.30 -32.40 11.99
C LYS A 3 -27.70 -31.49 10.89
N GLN A 4 -28.51 -30.63 10.29
CA GLN A 4 -28.06 -29.55 9.42
C GLN A 4 -27.30 -28.53 10.27
N LYS A 5 -25.96 -28.40 10.05
CA LYS A 5 -25.15 -27.33 10.58
C LYS A 5 -25.39 -26.07 9.74
N GLN A 6 -26.20 -25.15 10.25
CA GLN A 6 -26.33 -23.81 9.68
C GLN A 6 -24.99 -23.07 9.87
N LYS A 7 -24.26 -22.84 8.78
CA LYS A 7 -23.15 -21.89 8.73
C LYS A 7 -23.71 -20.46 8.89
N LYS A 8 -23.59 -19.88 10.07
CA LYS A 8 -23.82 -18.43 10.27
C LYS A 8 -22.86 -17.65 9.36
N LYS A 9 -23.37 -17.03 8.29
CA LYS A 9 -22.68 -16.00 7.53
C LYS A 9 -22.32 -14.88 8.53
N LYS A 10 -21.02 -14.67 8.80
CA LYS A 10 -20.55 -13.46 9.47
C LYS A 10 -20.88 -12.29 8.52
N SER A 11 -21.89 -11.52 8.83
CA SER A 11 -22.13 -10.23 8.19
C SER A 11 -20.86 -9.39 8.42
N SER A 12 -20.25 -8.93 7.33
CA SER A 12 -19.20 -7.93 7.40
C SER A 12 -19.81 -6.70 8.09
N LYS A 13 -19.34 -6.37 9.30
CA LYS A 13 -19.63 -5.06 9.91
C LYS A 13 -19.13 -4.00 8.91
N LEU A 14 -20.03 -3.42 8.14
CA LEU A 14 -19.77 -2.20 7.39
C LEU A 14 -19.19 -1.21 8.40
N THR A 15 -17.96 -0.78 8.19
CA THR A 15 -17.33 0.25 9.02
C THR A 15 -18.25 1.47 8.92
N ARG A 16 -18.84 1.87 10.04
CA ARG A 16 -19.75 3.03 10.08
C ARG A 16 -18.92 4.26 9.67
N VAL A 17 -19.25 4.83 8.54
CA VAL A 17 -18.62 6.04 8.01
C VAL A 17 -19.32 7.25 8.63
N ASP A 18 -18.56 8.19 9.17
CA ASP A 18 -19.08 9.48 9.60
C ASP A 18 -19.10 10.42 8.38
N PRO A 19 -20.28 10.87 7.92
CA PRO A 19 -20.40 11.72 6.73
C PRO A 19 -19.73 13.10 6.86
N ASN A 20 -19.42 13.52 8.08
CA ASN A 20 -18.78 14.81 8.35
C ASN A 20 -17.23 14.73 8.31
N LEU A 21 -16.67 13.53 8.20
CA LEU A 21 -15.23 13.35 8.18
C LEU A 21 -14.71 13.03 6.77
N PRO A 22 -13.51 13.52 6.42
CA PRO A 22 -12.90 13.23 5.14
C PRO A 22 -12.68 11.73 4.92
N MET A 23 -12.78 11.31 3.67
CA MET A 23 -12.59 9.94 3.22
C MET A 23 -11.16 9.70 2.79
N VAL A 24 -10.50 8.74 3.43
CA VAL A 24 -9.12 8.34 3.15
C VAL A 24 -9.07 6.91 2.65
N LEU A 25 -8.54 6.71 1.45
CA LEU A 25 -8.25 5.38 0.91
C LEU A 25 -6.79 5.04 1.14
N VAL A 26 -6.53 3.86 1.72
CA VAL A 26 -5.21 3.25 1.78
C VAL A 26 -5.17 2.12 0.76
N LEU A 27 -4.32 2.26 -0.26
CA LEU A 27 -4.09 1.25 -1.29
C LEU A 27 -2.72 0.60 -1.09
N GLY A 28 -2.70 -0.72 -1.08
CA GLY A 28 -1.44 -1.45 -1.02
C GLY A 28 -1.61 -2.93 -0.69
N ASP A 29 -0.49 -3.57 -0.49
CA ASP A 29 -0.35 -5.01 -0.26
C ASP A 29 -0.42 -5.39 1.23
N SER A 30 0.15 -6.53 1.58
CA SER A 30 0.19 -7.05 2.95
C SER A 30 0.89 -6.12 3.95
N ILE A 31 1.83 -5.28 3.51
CA ILE A 31 2.49 -4.30 4.38
C ILE A 31 1.47 -3.24 4.81
N SER A 32 0.71 -2.71 3.86
CA SER A 32 -0.34 -1.73 4.16
C SER A 32 -1.46 -2.32 5.00
N MET A 33 -1.85 -3.57 4.76
CA MET A 33 -2.80 -4.29 5.61
C MET A 33 -2.31 -4.37 7.06
N GLY A 34 -1.01 -4.58 7.27
CA GLY A 34 -0.39 -4.65 8.59
C GLY A 34 -0.45 -3.34 9.37
N TYR A 35 -0.25 -2.20 8.72
CA TYR A 35 -0.24 -0.91 9.40
C TYR A 35 -1.60 -0.16 9.39
N THR A 36 -2.52 -0.49 8.51
CA THR A 36 -3.83 0.21 8.41
C THR A 36 -4.62 0.28 9.73
N PRO A 37 -4.65 -0.76 10.59
CA PRO A 37 -5.33 -0.64 11.89
C PRO A 37 -4.77 0.49 12.76
N VAL A 38 -3.46 0.75 12.69
CA VAL A 38 -2.80 1.85 13.42
C VAL A 38 -3.16 3.19 12.79
N VAL A 39 -3.20 3.27 11.46
CA VAL A 39 -3.63 4.49 10.76
C VAL A 39 -5.06 4.85 11.14
N LYS A 40 -5.98 3.88 11.14
CA LYS A 40 -7.38 4.07 11.59
C LYS A 40 -7.45 4.64 13.00
N LYS A 41 -6.67 4.07 13.93
CA LYS A 41 -6.61 4.54 15.32
C LYS A 41 -6.02 5.96 15.43
N GLY A 42 -4.95 6.25 14.66
CA GLY A 42 -4.28 7.56 14.69
C GLY A 42 -5.11 8.69 14.08
N LEU A 43 -6.07 8.34 13.21
CA LEU A 43 -6.98 9.28 12.54
C LEU A 43 -8.43 9.15 13.06
N ASP A 44 -8.63 8.46 14.18
CA ASP A 44 -9.94 8.37 14.81
C ASP A 44 -10.52 9.76 15.06
N GLN A 45 -11.82 9.94 14.76
CA GLN A 45 -12.54 11.23 14.80
C GLN A 45 -11.93 12.34 13.90
N LYS A 46 -10.99 12.02 13.02
CA LYS A 46 -10.37 12.97 12.09
C LYS A 46 -10.60 12.60 10.63
N ALA A 47 -10.73 11.32 10.32
CA ALA A 47 -10.99 10.81 8.98
C ALA A 47 -11.58 9.41 8.99
N ASN A 48 -12.37 9.09 7.97
CA ASN A 48 -12.78 7.73 7.67
C ASN A 48 -11.68 7.05 6.87
N VAL A 49 -10.98 6.10 7.45
CA VAL A 49 -9.89 5.38 6.78
C VAL A 49 -10.39 4.03 6.28
N ILE A 50 -10.30 3.80 4.98
CA ILE A 50 -10.68 2.55 4.32
C ILE A 50 -9.45 1.99 3.58
N HIS A 51 -9.21 0.68 3.70
CA HIS A 51 -8.22 -0.04 2.92
C HIS A 51 -8.89 -0.71 1.72
N ASN A 52 -8.20 -0.81 0.58
CA ASN A 52 -8.73 -1.57 -0.56
C ASN A 52 -9.13 -3.00 -0.14
N PRO A 53 -10.13 -3.59 -0.79
CA PRO A 53 -10.52 -4.98 -0.52
C PRO A 53 -9.34 -5.94 -0.75
N GLY A 54 -8.93 -6.66 0.29
CA GLY A 54 -7.85 -7.63 0.22
C GLY A 54 -6.45 -7.03 -0.02
N ASN A 55 -5.58 -7.82 -0.63
CA ASN A 55 -4.22 -7.46 -0.98
C ASN A 55 -4.18 -6.92 -2.42
N SER A 56 -3.67 -5.69 -2.61
CA SER A 56 -3.56 -5.10 -3.94
C SER A 56 -2.50 -5.77 -4.83
N GLN A 57 -1.61 -6.56 -4.23
CA GLN A 57 -0.47 -7.17 -4.93
C GLN A 57 0.41 -6.11 -5.63
N GLY A 58 0.82 -6.37 -6.88
CA GLY A 58 1.60 -5.43 -7.69
C GLY A 58 0.74 -4.57 -8.62
N THR A 59 1.43 -3.74 -9.40
CA THR A 59 0.81 -2.81 -10.36
C THR A 59 -0.06 -3.51 -11.39
N THR A 60 0.32 -4.70 -11.88
CA THR A 60 -0.45 -5.45 -12.88
C THR A 60 -1.81 -5.90 -12.37
N HIS A 61 -1.85 -6.45 -11.14
CA HIS A 61 -3.10 -6.84 -10.51
C HIS A 61 -3.98 -5.62 -10.26
N THR A 62 -3.37 -4.57 -9.71
CA THR A 62 -4.08 -3.34 -9.39
C THR A 62 -4.69 -2.68 -10.62
N LEU A 63 -4.01 -2.67 -11.77
CA LEU A 63 -4.57 -2.13 -13.02
C LEU A 63 -5.91 -2.76 -13.42
N LYS A 64 -6.16 -4.01 -13.02
CA LYS A 64 -7.42 -4.73 -13.27
C LYS A 64 -8.51 -4.41 -12.24
N GLN A 65 -8.14 -3.94 -11.04
CA GLN A 65 -9.05 -3.79 -9.92
C GLN A 65 -9.34 -2.32 -9.54
N ILE A 66 -8.43 -1.41 -9.87
CA ILE A 66 -8.41 -0.05 -9.33
C ILE A 66 -9.72 0.70 -9.54
N ASP A 67 -10.34 0.59 -10.71
CA ASP A 67 -11.57 1.32 -11.01
C ASP A 67 -12.74 0.86 -10.12
N SER A 68 -12.77 -0.42 -9.73
CA SER A 68 -13.77 -0.93 -8.79
C SER A 68 -13.56 -0.40 -7.37
N TRP A 69 -12.31 -0.21 -6.95
CA TRP A 69 -11.99 0.33 -5.62
C TRP A 69 -12.25 1.82 -5.54
N LEU A 70 -11.94 2.57 -6.61
CA LEU A 70 -12.17 4.02 -6.65
C LEU A 70 -13.64 4.39 -6.66
N LYS A 71 -14.50 3.54 -7.23
CA LYS A 71 -15.97 3.74 -7.26
C LYS A 71 -16.68 3.50 -5.92
N LEU A 72 -15.98 2.98 -4.90
CA LEU A 72 -16.62 2.67 -3.61
C LEU A 72 -17.09 3.92 -2.86
N GLN A 73 -16.37 5.02 -3.02
CA GLN A 73 -16.63 6.30 -2.36
C GLN A 73 -16.02 7.44 -3.18
N GLU A 74 -16.34 8.68 -2.82
CA GLU A 74 -15.54 9.84 -3.16
C GLU A 74 -14.42 9.99 -2.15
N TRP A 75 -13.21 10.18 -2.62
CA TRP A 75 -12.00 10.18 -1.79
C TRP A 75 -11.41 11.59 -1.67
N ASP A 76 -11.06 12.00 -0.44
CA ASP A 76 -10.34 13.26 -0.20
C ASP A 76 -8.82 13.06 -0.24
N VAL A 77 -8.35 11.92 0.29
CA VAL A 77 -6.94 11.54 0.29
C VAL A 77 -6.80 10.09 -0.13
N ILE A 78 -5.83 9.81 -0.99
CA ILE A 78 -5.42 8.44 -1.34
C ILE A 78 -3.95 8.27 -1.00
N HIS A 79 -3.66 7.42 0.00
CA HIS A 79 -2.32 6.99 0.35
C HIS A 79 -2.06 5.62 -0.27
N PHE A 80 -0.99 5.46 -1.06
CA PHE A 80 -0.81 4.25 -1.86
C PHE A 80 0.65 3.82 -1.97
N ASN A 81 0.86 2.51 -2.18
CA ASN A 81 2.13 1.89 -2.52
C ASN A 81 1.94 0.64 -3.36
N TRP A 82 2.84 0.44 -4.31
CA TRP A 82 3.12 -0.82 -5.01
C TRP A 82 4.63 -0.89 -5.27
N GLY A 83 5.21 -2.09 -5.29
CA GLY A 83 6.62 -2.27 -5.60
C GLY A 83 7.18 -3.62 -5.21
N LEU A 84 6.97 -4.11 -3.99
CA LEU A 84 7.48 -5.42 -3.57
C LEU A 84 7.01 -6.55 -4.48
N TRP A 85 5.72 -6.62 -4.76
CA TRP A 85 5.15 -7.62 -5.66
C TRP A 85 5.69 -7.52 -7.08
N ASP A 86 5.92 -6.30 -7.56
CA ASP A 86 6.51 -6.05 -8.87
C ASP A 86 7.97 -6.51 -8.92
N MET A 87 8.78 -6.19 -7.91
CA MET A 87 10.18 -6.60 -7.82
C MET A 87 10.32 -8.12 -7.73
N TYR A 88 9.57 -8.77 -6.83
CA TYR A 88 9.64 -10.20 -6.62
C TYR A 88 8.93 -11.01 -7.70
N GLY A 89 7.89 -10.47 -8.33
CA GLY A 89 7.11 -11.13 -9.37
C GLY A 89 6.33 -12.35 -8.89
N TRP A 90 5.98 -12.43 -7.62
CA TRP A 90 5.42 -13.61 -6.95
C TRP A 90 4.36 -14.39 -7.77
N GLU A 91 3.32 -13.73 -8.24
CA GLU A 91 2.26 -14.39 -9.05
C GLU A 91 2.33 -14.00 -10.54
N TYR A 92 3.25 -13.09 -10.89
CA TYR A 92 3.41 -12.50 -12.20
C TYR A 92 4.84 -12.64 -12.73
N HIS A 93 5.51 -13.77 -12.42
CA HIS A 93 6.90 -14.01 -12.77
C HIS A 93 7.20 -14.02 -14.28
N LYS A 94 6.17 -14.24 -15.12
CA LYS A 94 6.28 -14.18 -16.59
C LYS A 94 6.16 -12.77 -17.16
N GLU A 95 5.81 -11.78 -16.36
CA GLU A 95 5.66 -10.40 -16.81
C GLU A 95 7.01 -9.69 -16.92
N ASN A 96 7.03 -8.62 -17.71
CA ASN A 96 8.16 -7.72 -17.71
C ASN A 96 8.22 -6.95 -16.38
N ARG A 97 9.22 -7.29 -15.57
CA ARG A 97 9.46 -6.73 -14.24
C ARG A 97 10.62 -5.73 -14.24
N SER A 98 11.01 -5.20 -15.41
CA SER A 98 12.01 -4.14 -15.42
C SER A 98 11.50 -2.90 -14.68
N PRO A 99 12.38 -2.10 -14.07
CA PRO A 99 12.01 -0.83 -13.43
C PRO A 99 11.24 0.11 -14.37
N GLU A 100 11.57 0.09 -15.67
CA GLU A 100 10.91 0.89 -16.71
C GLU A 100 9.46 0.41 -16.93
N ALA A 101 9.24 -0.90 -17.01
CA ALA A 101 7.90 -1.48 -17.19
C ALA A 101 7.03 -1.24 -15.95
N TYR A 102 7.62 -1.37 -14.76
CA TYR A 102 6.99 -1.01 -13.50
C TYR A 102 6.60 0.48 -13.48
N GLY A 103 7.52 1.37 -13.83
CA GLY A 103 7.27 2.82 -13.89
C GLY A 103 6.09 3.17 -14.81
N LYS A 104 6.01 2.56 -16.01
CA LYS A 104 4.88 2.77 -16.94
C LYS A 104 3.55 2.33 -16.35
N ARG A 105 3.49 1.17 -15.68
CA ARG A 105 2.27 0.70 -15.02
C ARG A 105 1.88 1.61 -13.85
N LEU A 106 2.86 2.01 -13.04
CA LEU A 106 2.66 2.92 -11.93
C LEU A 106 2.13 4.29 -12.41
N GLU A 107 2.67 4.82 -13.49
CA GLU A 107 2.20 6.06 -14.09
C GLU A 107 0.74 5.96 -14.56
N SER A 108 0.36 4.84 -15.19
CA SER A 108 -1.03 4.58 -15.56
C SER A 108 -1.96 4.58 -14.35
N LEU A 109 -1.55 3.97 -13.23
CA LEU A 109 -2.30 3.98 -11.98
C LEU A 109 -2.42 5.39 -11.40
N VAL A 110 -1.32 6.13 -11.32
CA VAL A 110 -1.32 7.52 -10.83
C VAL A 110 -2.26 8.39 -11.66
N GLY A 111 -2.27 8.20 -12.98
CA GLY A 111 -3.20 8.89 -13.86
C GLY A 111 -4.68 8.62 -13.52
N ARG A 112 -5.02 7.37 -13.15
CA ARG A 112 -6.38 7.02 -12.69
C ARG A 112 -6.69 7.60 -11.31
N LEU A 113 -5.72 7.56 -10.38
CA LEU A 113 -5.89 8.16 -9.05
C LEU A 113 -6.14 9.67 -9.15
N LYS A 114 -5.41 10.38 -10.00
CA LYS A 114 -5.59 11.83 -10.20
C LYS A 114 -6.99 12.21 -10.70
N LYS A 115 -7.65 11.35 -11.48
CA LYS A 115 -9.02 11.59 -11.97
C LYS A 115 -10.07 11.62 -10.85
N THR A 116 -9.75 11.13 -9.66
CA THR A 116 -10.66 11.19 -8.50
C THR A 116 -10.72 12.58 -7.87
N GLY A 117 -9.77 13.47 -8.16
CA GLY A 117 -9.62 14.76 -7.48
C GLY A 117 -8.99 14.67 -6.07
N ALA A 118 -8.79 13.46 -5.53
CA ALA A 118 -8.19 13.26 -4.22
C ALA A 118 -6.74 13.77 -4.15
N LYS A 119 -6.31 14.21 -2.97
CA LYS A 119 -4.89 14.44 -2.69
C LYS A 119 -4.17 13.10 -2.63
N LEU A 120 -3.05 13.00 -3.33
CA LEU A 120 -2.30 11.75 -3.48
C LEU A 120 -1.04 11.78 -2.61
N ILE A 121 -0.82 10.71 -1.85
CA ILE A 121 0.41 10.48 -1.08
C ILE A 121 0.95 9.11 -1.47
N TRP A 122 2.13 9.06 -2.09
CA TRP A 122 2.81 7.81 -2.35
C TRP A 122 3.73 7.44 -1.21
N ALA A 123 3.58 6.23 -0.65
CA ALA A 123 4.56 5.67 0.26
C ALA A 123 5.68 5.00 -0.54
N THR A 124 6.95 5.33 -0.26
CA THR A 124 8.06 4.58 -0.85
C THR A 124 7.96 3.10 -0.46
N THR A 125 8.29 2.22 -1.39
CA THR A 125 8.32 0.78 -1.12
C THR A 125 9.29 0.47 0.02
N THR A 126 8.82 -0.24 1.05
CA THR A 126 9.69 -0.70 2.14
C THR A 126 10.80 -1.58 1.61
N PRO A 127 11.96 -1.70 2.32
CA PRO A 127 13.11 -2.43 1.81
C PRO A 127 12.79 -3.86 1.40
N ALA A 128 13.35 -4.29 0.29
CA ALA A 128 13.37 -5.68 -0.10
C ALA A 128 14.28 -6.49 0.84
N CYS A 129 13.90 -7.73 1.06
CA CYS A 129 14.65 -8.63 1.93
C CYS A 129 15.74 -9.36 1.14
N PRO A 130 17.04 -9.11 1.38
CA PRO A 130 18.11 -9.73 0.63
C PRO A 130 18.24 -11.25 0.85
N ALA A 131 17.75 -11.75 1.99
CA ALA A 131 17.82 -13.18 2.34
C ALA A 131 16.51 -13.95 2.06
N ASN A 132 15.63 -13.46 1.21
CA ASN A 132 14.30 -14.01 0.98
C ASN A 132 14.25 -15.31 0.14
N GLU A 133 15.36 -15.87 -0.25
CA GLU A 133 15.46 -17.05 -1.11
C GLU A 133 14.64 -18.25 -0.60
N LYS A 134 14.76 -18.57 0.70
CA LYS A 134 14.03 -19.71 1.30
C LYS A 134 12.51 -19.55 1.28
N THR A 135 12.00 -18.33 1.48
CA THR A 135 10.58 -18.06 1.45
C THR A 135 10.03 -18.15 0.03
N MET A 136 10.78 -17.66 -0.94
CA MET A 136 10.41 -17.69 -2.36
C MET A 136 10.43 -19.11 -2.92
N GLU A 137 11.46 -19.90 -2.60
CA GLU A 137 11.56 -21.29 -3.00
C GLU A 137 10.35 -22.12 -2.54
N ARG A 138 9.90 -21.96 -1.28
CA ARG A 138 8.73 -22.67 -0.76
C ARG A 138 7.45 -22.35 -1.51
N ARG A 139 7.21 -21.07 -1.83
CA ARG A 139 5.94 -20.62 -2.37
C ARG A 139 5.82 -20.80 -3.88
N PHE A 140 6.92 -20.56 -4.61
CA PHE A 140 6.90 -20.45 -6.07
C PHE A 140 7.94 -21.31 -6.77
N LYS A 141 8.70 -22.12 -6.06
CA LYS A 141 9.85 -22.89 -6.59
C LYS A 141 10.83 -22.01 -7.38
N GLN A 142 10.97 -20.76 -6.98
CA GLN A 142 11.85 -19.78 -7.59
C GLN A 142 12.75 -19.15 -6.54
N ASN A 143 14.03 -19.04 -6.89
CA ASN A 143 15.04 -18.40 -6.07
C ASN A 143 15.19 -16.96 -6.57
N ILE A 144 14.44 -16.01 -5.96
CA ILE A 144 14.47 -14.61 -6.36
C ILE A 144 15.20 -13.80 -5.29
N ARG A 145 16.31 -13.20 -5.69
CA ARG A 145 17.06 -12.24 -4.89
C ARG A 145 16.90 -10.85 -5.46
N ILE A 146 16.53 -9.91 -4.63
CA ILE A 146 16.50 -8.49 -5.00
C ILE A 146 17.83 -7.86 -4.59
N SER A 147 18.62 -7.46 -5.59
CA SER A 147 19.86 -6.74 -5.32
C SER A 147 19.57 -5.29 -4.84
N PRO A 148 20.48 -4.69 -4.06
CA PRO A 148 20.34 -3.26 -3.69
C PRO A 148 20.24 -2.34 -4.89
N GLU A 149 20.89 -2.69 -5.99
CA GLU A 149 20.81 -1.92 -7.24
C GLU A 149 19.43 -2.01 -7.88
N LEU A 150 18.83 -3.21 -7.92
CA LEU A 150 17.47 -3.38 -8.45
C LEU A 150 16.45 -2.62 -7.60
N GLU A 151 16.55 -2.72 -6.27
CA GLU A 151 15.72 -1.97 -5.33
C GLU A 151 15.81 -0.46 -5.59
N ARG A 152 17.04 0.06 -5.73
CA ARG A 152 17.29 1.48 -6.04
C ARG A 152 16.63 1.90 -7.36
N LYS A 153 16.81 1.11 -8.44
CA LYS A 153 16.20 1.40 -9.76
C LYS A 153 14.67 1.44 -9.71
N TYR A 154 14.05 0.57 -8.91
CA TYR A 154 12.59 0.60 -8.71
C TYR A 154 12.14 1.85 -7.96
N LEU A 155 12.87 2.25 -6.91
CA LEU A 155 12.58 3.49 -6.18
C LEU A 155 12.75 4.72 -7.07
N GLU A 156 13.81 4.77 -7.87
CA GLU A 156 14.06 5.86 -8.82
C GLU A 156 12.96 5.97 -9.88
N ALA A 157 12.56 4.83 -10.46
CA ALA A 157 11.46 4.81 -11.43
C ALA A 157 10.16 5.33 -10.82
N ALA A 158 9.84 4.93 -9.59
CA ALA A 158 8.65 5.40 -8.89
C ALA A 158 8.75 6.90 -8.54
N LEU A 159 9.88 7.35 -8.00
CA LEU A 159 10.11 8.76 -7.66
C LEU A 159 10.00 9.67 -8.90
N ALA A 160 10.49 9.21 -10.05
CA ALA A 160 10.36 9.95 -11.31
C ALA A 160 8.87 10.14 -11.69
N VAL A 161 8.05 9.09 -11.55
CA VAL A 161 6.60 9.18 -11.75
C VAL A 161 5.96 10.17 -10.76
N MET A 162 6.28 10.05 -9.47
CA MET A 162 5.70 10.94 -8.45
C MET A 162 6.08 12.40 -8.69
N LYS A 163 7.34 12.67 -9.03
CA LYS A 163 7.82 14.02 -9.39
C LYS A 163 7.08 14.57 -10.60
N LYS A 164 6.95 13.78 -11.67
CA LYS A 164 6.25 14.16 -12.91
C LYS A 164 4.79 14.56 -12.66
N HIS A 165 4.12 13.89 -11.72
CA HIS A 165 2.71 14.09 -11.43
C HIS A 165 2.43 15.00 -10.21
N GLY A 166 3.46 15.50 -9.55
CA GLY A 166 3.34 16.34 -8.35
C GLY A 166 2.72 15.62 -7.16
N VAL A 167 3.01 14.32 -7.01
CA VAL A 167 2.49 13.49 -5.91
C VAL A 167 3.38 13.63 -4.69
N GLU A 168 2.77 13.84 -3.52
CA GLU A 168 3.49 13.90 -2.25
C GLU A 168 4.10 12.53 -1.89
N VAL A 169 5.30 12.55 -1.30
CA VAL A 169 6.05 11.34 -0.96
C VAL A 169 6.14 11.17 0.56
N ASN A 170 5.67 10.04 1.06
CA ASN A 170 5.89 9.56 2.41
C ASN A 170 7.00 8.50 2.40
N ASP A 171 8.21 8.85 2.77
CA ASP A 171 9.38 7.97 2.65
C ASP A 171 9.44 6.90 3.76
N LEU A 172 8.66 5.84 3.58
CA LEU A 172 8.66 4.68 4.48
C LEU A 172 9.93 3.84 4.33
N HIS A 173 10.58 3.85 3.15
CA HIS A 173 11.82 3.12 2.93
C HIS A 173 12.95 3.67 3.81
N ALA A 174 13.24 4.96 3.70
CA ALA A 174 14.26 5.60 4.52
C ALA A 174 13.90 5.58 6.01
N PHE A 175 12.62 5.68 6.35
CA PHE A 175 12.14 5.62 7.74
C PHE A 175 12.44 4.27 8.39
N ILE A 176 12.20 3.13 7.71
CA ILE A 176 12.28 1.80 8.32
C ILE A 176 13.63 1.12 8.12
N LYS A 177 14.34 1.39 7.01
CA LYS A 177 15.58 0.72 6.62
C LYS A 177 16.65 0.69 7.72
N PRO A 178 16.97 1.82 8.41
CA PRO A 178 17.98 1.83 9.46
C PRO A 178 17.58 1.01 10.71
N ARG A 179 16.33 0.61 10.78
CA ARG A 179 15.75 -0.11 11.92
C ARG A 179 15.23 -1.49 11.53
N TRP A 180 15.65 -2.00 10.39
CA TRP A 180 15.19 -3.28 9.85
C TRP A 180 15.26 -4.39 10.89
N ASN A 181 16.45 -4.64 11.47
CA ASN A 181 16.67 -5.71 12.45
C ASN A 181 15.79 -5.61 13.70
N LYS A 182 15.29 -4.40 14.01
CA LYS A 182 14.38 -4.17 15.15
C LYS A 182 12.92 -4.44 14.81
N TYR A 183 12.53 -4.18 13.57
CA TYR A 183 11.12 -4.11 13.19
C TYR A 183 10.68 -5.17 12.18
N ALA A 184 11.59 -5.73 11.39
CA ALA A 184 11.27 -6.86 10.52
C ALA A 184 11.00 -8.13 11.34
N ILE A 185 10.17 -9.03 10.81
CA ILE A 185 9.89 -10.32 11.45
C ILE A 185 11.15 -11.20 11.44
N ALA A 186 11.89 -11.18 10.33
CA ALA A 186 13.15 -11.88 10.14
C ALA A 186 13.89 -11.33 8.90
N ASP A 187 15.16 -11.63 8.76
CA ASP A 187 16.00 -11.17 7.65
C ASP A 187 15.52 -11.69 6.27
N ASN A 188 14.82 -12.81 6.26
CA ASN A 188 14.24 -13.42 5.07
C ASN A 188 12.72 -13.19 4.94
N ASN A 189 12.19 -12.11 5.53
CA ASN A 189 10.76 -11.81 5.49
C ASN A 189 10.54 -10.31 5.28
N VAL A 190 9.78 -9.95 4.26
CA VAL A 190 9.46 -8.54 3.95
C VAL A 190 8.47 -7.91 4.93
N HIS A 191 7.87 -8.71 5.81
CA HIS A 191 6.86 -8.23 6.76
C HIS A 191 7.49 -7.75 8.07
N PHE A 192 6.70 -6.96 8.78
CA PHE A 192 7.11 -6.32 10.03
C PHE A 192 6.42 -6.94 11.24
N THR A 193 7.09 -6.90 12.38
CA THR A 193 6.52 -7.22 13.68
C THR A 193 5.33 -6.28 13.99
N LYS A 194 4.55 -6.60 15.03
CA LYS A 194 3.49 -5.67 15.52
C LYS A 194 4.04 -4.27 15.81
N LEU A 195 5.25 -4.20 16.37
CA LEU A 195 5.91 -2.92 16.66
C LEU A 195 6.33 -2.20 15.37
N GLY A 196 6.91 -2.91 14.41
CA GLY A 196 7.27 -2.36 13.11
C GLY A 196 6.05 -1.83 12.34
N SER A 197 4.99 -2.62 12.26
CA SER A 197 3.72 -2.20 11.66
C SER A 197 3.11 -0.99 12.38
N LYS A 198 3.24 -0.94 13.73
CA LYS A 198 2.82 0.24 14.50
C LYS A 198 3.61 1.48 14.08
N LYS A 199 4.94 1.38 13.96
CA LYS A 199 5.79 2.53 13.58
C LYS A 199 5.52 3.02 12.16
N LEU A 200 5.31 2.10 11.21
CA LEU A 200 4.90 2.44 9.86
C LEU A 200 3.53 3.14 9.85
N GLY A 201 2.56 2.61 10.60
CA GLY A 201 1.22 3.19 10.68
C GLY A 201 1.19 4.57 11.32
N GLU A 202 2.02 4.82 12.35
CA GLU A 202 2.19 6.14 12.96
C GLU A 202 2.74 7.15 11.93
N GLN A 203 3.73 6.76 11.13
CA GLN A 203 4.30 7.60 10.06
C GLN A 203 3.28 7.88 8.95
N VAL A 204 2.50 6.86 8.55
CA VAL A 204 1.44 7.02 7.54
C VAL A 204 0.33 7.93 8.06
N ALA A 205 -0.13 7.75 9.29
CA ALA A 205 -1.15 8.61 9.89
C ALA A 205 -0.70 10.07 9.96
N LYS A 206 0.58 10.31 10.30
CA LYS A 206 1.17 11.65 10.32
C LYS A 206 1.17 12.30 8.93
N ALA A 207 1.58 11.57 7.89
CA ALA A 207 1.59 12.08 6.52
C ALA A 207 0.17 12.43 6.05
N ILE A 208 -0.81 11.55 6.29
CA ILE A 208 -2.21 11.81 5.94
C ILE A 208 -2.74 13.02 6.72
N GLN A 209 -2.48 13.10 8.02
CA GLN A 209 -2.93 14.23 8.84
C GLN A 209 -2.34 15.56 8.37
N SER A 210 -1.08 15.60 7.94
CA SER A 210 -0.44 16.80 7.37
C SER A 210 -1.23 17.31 6.16
N VAL A 211 -1.60 16.41 5.24
CA VAL A 211 -2.39 16.76 4.05
C VAL A 211 -3.80 17.23 4.41
N LEU A 212 -4.46 16.55 5.36
CA LEU A 212 -5.80 16.94 5.82
C LEU A 212 -5.81 18.32 6.51
N SER A 213 -4.72 18.67 7.19
CA SER A 213 -4.58 19.95 7.92
C SER A 213 -4.15 21.11 7.02
N SER A 214 -3.60 20.84 5.84
CA SER A 214 -3.28 21.88 4.87
C SER A 214 -4.59 22.48 4.34
N LYS A 215 -4.75 23.81 4.39
CA LYS A 215 -5.96 24.58 4.01
C LYS A 215 -6.45 24.40 2.56
N THR A 216 -5.96 23.37 1.86
CA THR A 216 -6.22 23.08 0.45
C THR A 216 -7.33 22.05 0.20
N LEU A 217 -8.01 21.58 1.25
CA LEU A 217 -9.24 20.82 1.05
C LEU A 217 -10.38 21.83 0.90
N GLU A 218 -10.82 22.09 -0.33
CA GLU A 218 -12.07 22.83 -0.54
C GLU A 218 -13.24 22.01 0.01
N PRO A 219 -14.22 22.65 0.67
CA PRO A 219 -15.41 21.94 1.15
C PRO A 219 -16.12 21.28 -0.02
N ARG A 220 -16.56 20.04 0.17
CA ARG A 220 -17.41 19.34 -0.79
C ARG A 220 -18.67 20.17 -1.05
N LYS A 221 -18.97 20.45 -2.32
CA LYS A 221 -20.23 21.10 -2.74
C LYS A 221 -21.38 20.13 -2.65
#